data_089a66d39859bcd76d854561760fd7c8
#
_entry.id   089a66d39859bcd76d854561760fd7c8
#
_cell.length_a   1.000
_cell.length_b   1.000
_cell.length_c   1.000
_cell.angle_alpha   90.00
_cell.angle_beta   90.00
_cell.angle_gamma   90.00
#
_symmetry.space_group_name_H-M   'P 1'
#
loop_
_entity.id
_entity.type
_entity.pdbx_description
1 polymer ?
#
loop_
_entity_poly.entity_id
_entity_poly.type
_entity_poly.pdbx_seq_one_letter_code
_entity_poly.pdbx_strand_id
1 'polypeptide(L)'
;MPSSVHAIHDVSNRIPLLTVRDLLEVGKPLPFRVLDSLERLLLNEGQVLADDTQFAGLVERGAWAERHLVEAERAARRAAHRCIRRRGR
;
A
#
# COMPACT_ATOMS: atom_id res chain seq x y z
N MET A 1 -15.75 -25.74 6.03
CA MET A 1 -16.09 -24.81 5.02
C MET A 1 -15.62 -23.43 5.30
N PRO A 2 -16.15 -22.77 6.27
CA PRO A 2 -15.76 -21.39 6.52
C PRO A 2 -14.28 -21.17 6.70
N SER A 3 -13.61 -22.14 7.31
CA SER A 3 -12.18 -21.97 7.54
C SER A 3 -11.39 -21.89 6.26
N SER A 4 -11.81 -22.63 5.24
CA SER A 4 -11.13 -22.54 3.96
C SER A 4 -11.27 -21.18 3.36
N VAL A 5 -12.44 -20.62 3.50
CA VAL A 5 -12.71 -19.28 2.98
C VAL A 5 -11.84 -18.26 3.70
N HIS A 6 -11.68 -18.42 4.98
CA HIS A 6 -10.84 -17.53 5.75
C HIS A 6 -9.39 -17.55 5.30
N ALA A 7 -8.88 -18.72 5.03
CA ALA A 7 -7.51 -18.85 4.56
C ALA A 7 -7.31 -18.13 3.24
N ILE A 8 -8.29 -18.24 2.36
CA ILE A 8 -8.22 -17.54 1.08
C ILE A 8 -8.25 -16.03 1.28
N HIS A 9 -9.07 -15.59 2.20
CA HIS A 9 -9.15 -14.16 2.50
C HIS A 9 -7.82 -13.61 3.01
N ASP A 10 -7.13 -14.37 3.84
CA ASP A 10 -5.85 -13.94 4.35
C ASP A 10 -4.86 -13.69 3.23
N VAL A 11 -4.82 -14.61 2.28
CA VAL A 11 -3.92 -14.48 1.15
C VAL A 11 -4.31 -13.28 0.29
N SER A 12 -5.60 -13.13 0.05
CA SER A 12 -6.08 -12.01 -0.78
C SER A 12 -5.85 -10.66 -0.14
N ASN A 13 -5.68 -10.64 1.17
CA ASN A 13 -5.52 -9.38 1.88
C ASN A 13 -4.12 -8.80 1.76
N ARG A 14 -3.21 -9.53 1.15
CA ARG A 14 -1.84 -9.09 0.97
C ARG A 14 -1.60 -8.67 -0.46
N ILE A 15 -1.18 -7.44 -0.64
CA ILE A 15 -0.89 -6.92 -1.96
C ILE A 15 0.61 -6.66 -2.06
N PRO A 16 1.30 -7.29 -3.02
CA PRO A 16 2.75 -7.07 -3.14
C PRO A 16 3.05 -5.60 -3.36
N LEU A 17 4.12 -5.13 -2.73
CA LEU A 17 4.48 -3.73 -2.80
C LEU A 17 4.67 -3.25 -4.23
N LEU A 18 5.20 -4.11 -5.08
CA LEU A 18 5.43 -3.78 -6.46
C LEU A 18 4.13 -3.42 -7.19
N THR A 19 3.03 -4.07 -6.81
CA THR A 19 1.74 -3.83 -7.43
C THR A 19 1.19 -2.44 -7.12
N VAL A 20 1.58 -1.88 -5.99
CA VAL A 20 1.08 -0.57 -5.57
C VAL A 20 2.13 0.53 -5.69
N ARG A 21 3.11 0.30 -6.53
CA ARG A 21 4.18 1.27 -6.71
C ARG A 21 3.65 2.64 -7.14
N ASP A 22 2.56 2.65 -7.89
CA ASP A 22 1.97 3.91 -8.33
C ASP A 22 1.43 4.76 -7.18
N LEU A 23 1.22 4.17 -6.02
CA LEU A 23 0.76 4.89 -4.85
C LEU A 23 1.91 5.37 -3.97
N LEU A 24 3.12 4.90 -4.24
CA LEU A 24 4.28 5.21 -3.41
C LEU A 24 5.21 6.14 -4.17
N GLU A 25 5.57 7.25 -3.55
CA GLU A 25 6.46 8.22 -4.16
C GLU A 25 7.66 8.46 -3.26
N VAL A 26 8.84 8.44 -3.88
CA VAL A 26 10.06 8.76 -3.16
C VAL A 26 9.99 10.22 -2.72
N GLY A 27 10.33 10.44 -1.45
CA GLY A 27 10.31 11.78 -0.89
C GLY A 27 8.98 12.21 -0.32
N LYS A 28 7.97 11.35 -0.39
CA LYS A 28 6.66 11.65 0.16
C LYS A 28 6.23 10.64 1.20
N PRO A 29 5.39 11.03 2.15
CA PRO A 29 4.96 10.12 3.20
C PRO A 29 4.19 8.93 2.63
N LEU A 30 4.40 7.77 3.23
CA LEU A 30 3.69 6.58 2.83
C LEU A 30 2.22 6.68 3.21
N PRO A 31 1.32 6.30 2.31
CA PRO A 31 -0.11 6.34 2.63
C PRO A 31 -0.56 5.18 3.50
N PHE A 32 0.26 4.14 3.64
CA PHE A 32 -0.08 3.00 4.48
C PHE A 32 1.19 2.31 4.92
N ARG A 33 1.05 1.43 5.90
CA ARG A 33 2.20 0.70 6.43
C ARG A 33 2.59 -0.44 5.50
N VAL A 34 3.87 -0.83 5.58
CA VAL A 34 4.43 -1.89 4.75
C VAL A 34 5.01 -2.97 5.66
N LEU A 35 4.68 -4.22 5.37
CA LEU A 35 5.13 -5.35 6.17
C LEU A 35 5.93 -6.32 5.31
N ASP A 36 6.71 -7.18 5.98
CA ASP A 36 7.50 -8.18 5.25
C ASP A 36 6.77 -9.52 5.24
N SER A 37 7.40 -10.54 4.66
CA SER A 37 6.78 -11.84 4.54
C SER A 37 6.48 -12.52 5.87
N LEU A 38 7.12 -12.05 6.93
CA LEU A 38 6.88 -12.55 8.28
C LEU A 38 5.93 -11.66 9.07
N GLU A 39 5.25 -10.74 8.38
CA GLU A 39 4.30 -9.82 9.00
C GLU A 39 4.94 -8.86 9.98
N ARG A 40 6.21 -8.55 9.76
CA ARG A 40 6.88 -7.55 10.57
C ARG A 40 6.77 -6.20 9.89
N LEU A 41 6.59 -5.18 10.70
CA LEU A 41 6.49 -3.82 10.17
C LEU A 41 7.83 -3.35 9.65
N LEU A 42 7.89 -3.07 8.36
CA LEU A 42 9.11 -2.54 7.75
C LEU A 42 9.09 -1.02 7.72
N LEU A 43 7.96 -0.45 7.33
CA LEU A 43 7.79 0.98 7.28
C LEU A 43 6.40 1.33 7.79
N ASN A 44 6.33 2.39 8.56
CA ASN A 44 5.07 2.85 9.11
C ASN A 44 4.40 3.83 8.15
N GLU A 45 3.10 4.00 8.34
CA GLU A 45 2.39 5.04 7.63
C GLU A 45 3.02 6.39 7.97
N GLY A 46 3.21 7.22 6.97
CA GLY A 46 3.81 8.52 7.17
C GLY A 46 5.32 8.57 7.02
N GLN A 47 5.97 7.41 6.99
CA GLN A 47 7.41 7.40 6.76
C GLN A 47 7.69 7.71 5.30
N VAL A 48 8.87 8.23 5.04
CA VAL A 48 9.26 8.66 3.70
C VAL A 48 10.28 7.71 3.10
N LEU A 49 10.06 7.31 1.86
CA LEU A 49 11.04 6.54 1.11
C LEU A 49 12.16 7.46 0.67
N ALA A 50 13.39 7.07 0.94
CA ALA A 50 14.53 7.91 0.62
C ALA A 50 14.88 7.86 -0.87
N ASP A 51 14.79 6.67 -1.47
CA ASP A 51 15.12 6.52 -2.89
C ASP A 51 14.57 5.21 -3.44
N ASP A 52 14.76 5.01 -4.74
CA ASP A 52 14.29 3.80 -5.40
C ASP A 52 15.00 2.55 -4.94
N THR A 53 16.24 2.68 -4.51
CA THR A 53 17.00 1.55 -4.01
C THR A 53 16.34 0.98 -2.76
N GLN A 54 15.83 1.86 -1.91
CA GLN A 54 15.11 1.42 -0.72
C GLN A 54 13.86 0.66 -1.12
N PHE A 55 13.14 1.16 -2.11
CA PHE A 55 11.94 0.48 -2.59
C PHE A 55 12.28 -0.90 -3.14
N ALA A 56 13.33 -1.01 -3.94
CA ALA A 56 13.73 -2.28 -4.51
C ALA A 56 14.10 -3.27 -3.41
N GLY A 57 14.79 -2.81 -2.37
CA GLY A 57 15.12 -3.66 -1.25
C GLY A 57 13.91 -4.19 -0.53
N LEU A 58 12.89 -3.37 -0.41
CA LEU A 58 11.65 -3.81 0.22
C LEU A 58 10.96 -4.88 -0.61
N VAL A 59 10.93 -4.69 -1.92
CA VAL A 59 10.32 -5.66 -2.82
C VAL A 59 11.05 -7.00 -2.73
N GLU A 60 12.37 -6.98 -2.64
CA GLU A 60 13.16 -8.20 -2.53
C GLU A 60 12.88 -8.95 -1.24
N ARG A 61 12.48 -8.25 -0.21
CA ARG A 61 12.15 -8.86 1.07
C ARG A 61 10.74 -9.42 1.10
N GLY A 62 10.01 -9.30 -0.01
CA GLY A 62 8.64 -9.75 -0.05
C GLY A 62 7.67 -8.80 0.62
N ALA A 63 7.99 -7.50 0.62
CA ALA A 63 7.16 -6.51 1.26
C ALA A 63 5.77 -6.46 0.64
N TRP A 64 4.78 -6.21 1.49
CA TRP A 64 3.40 -6.16 1.04
C TRP A 64 2.61 -5.15 1.88
N ALA A 65 1.47 -4.75 1.37
CA ALA A 65 0.58 -3.83 2.05
C ALA A 65 -0.78 -4.50 2.23
N GLU A 66 -1.53 -4.03 3.22
CA GLU A 66 -2.85 -4.58 3.47
C GLU A 66 -3.84 -4.08 2.43
N ARG A 67 -4.59 -4.99 1.89
CA ARG A 67 -5.50 -4.68 0.79
C ARG A 67 -6.49 -3.56 1.14
N HIS A 68 -7.09 -3.62 2.32
CA HIS A 68 -8.08 -2.61 2.66
C HIS A 68 -7.48 -1.22 2.77
N LEU A 69 -6.21 -1.13 3.18
CA LEU A 69 -5.54 0.15 3.25
C LEU A 69 -5.22 0.68 1.86
N VAL A 70 -4.82 -0.21 0.96
CA VAL A 70 -4.54 0.16 -0.42
C VAL A 70 -5.81 0.66 -1.10
N GLU A 71 -6.90 -0.07 -0.92
CA GLU A 71 -8.16 0.32 -1.54
C GLU A 71 -8.68 1.64 -0.98
N ALA A 72 -8.49 1.86 0.32
CA ALA A 72 -8.90 3.12 0.92
C ALA A 72 -8.10 4.27 0.35
N GLU A 73 -6.81 4.07 0.13
CA GLU A 73 -5.97 5.12 -0.44
C GLU A 73 -6.38 5.43 -1.88
N ARG A 74 -6.65 4.41 -2.67
CA ARG A 74 -7.08 4.62 -4.04
C ARG A 74 -8.41 5.36 -4.09
N ALA A 75 -9.33 5.01 -3.20
CA ALA A 75 -10.61 5.69 -3.13
C ALA A 75 -10.44 7.15 -2.71
N ALA A 76 -9.56 7.40 -1.75
CA ALA A 76 -9.31 8.76 -1.29
C ALA A 76 -8.72 9.63 -2.42
N ARG A 77 -7.83 9.04 -3.21
CA ARG A 77 -7.23 9.78 -4.32
C ARG A 77 -8.26 10.11 -5.38
N ARG A 78 -9.16 9.19 -5.65
CA ARG A 78 -10.22 9.44 -6.62
C ARG A 78 -11.16 10.54 -6.13
N ALA A 79 -11.50 10.50 -4.85
CA ALA A 79 -12.37 11.52 -4.27
C ALA A 79 -11.71 12.89 -4.29
N ALA A 80 -10.43 12.94 -3.95
CA ALA A 80 -9.70 14.21 -3.96
C ALA A 80 -9.65 14.79 -5.37
N HIS A 81 -9.44 13.93 -6.35
CA HIS A 81 -9.40 14.37 -7.74
C HIS A 81 -10.74 14.96 -8.16
N ARG A 82 -11.82 14.33 -7.75
CA ARG A 82 -13.15 14.85 -8.03
C ARG A 82 -13.38 16.20 -7.39
N CYS A 83 -12.96 16.34 -6.16
CA CYS A 83 -13.12 17.60 -5.46
C CYS A 83 -12.40 18.73 -6.16
N ILE A 84 -11.20 18.45 -6.63
CA ILE A 84 -10.42 19.45 -7.33
C ILE A 84 -11.16 19.89 -8.59
N ARG A 85 -11.73 18.95 -9.29
CA ARG A 85 -12.48 19.25 -10.48
C ARG A 85 -13.65 20.16 -10.21
N ARG A 86 -14.37 19.90 -9.14
CA ARG A 86 -15.48 20.73 -8.77
C ARG A 86 -15.07 22.14 -8.51
N ARG A 87 -13.95 22.28 -7.82
CA ARG A 87 -13.48 23.60 -7.51
C ARG A 87 -13.02 24.36 -8.70
N GLY A 88 -12.65 23.66 -9.72
CA GLY A 88 -12.18 24.29 -10.94
C GLY A 88 -13.21 25.15 -11.62
N ARG A 89 -14.46 25.03 -11.25
CA ARG A 89 -15.51 25.84 -11.84
C ARG A 89 -15.55 27.24 -11.34
#